data_01b80bbe6645cd721f7bef1f206d4f91
#
_entry.id   01b80bbe6645cd721f7bef1f206d4f91
#
_cell.length_a   1.000
_cell.length_b   1.000
_cell.length_c   1.000
_cell.angle_alpha   90.00
_cell.angle_beta   90.00
_cell.angle_gamma   90.00
#
_symmetry.space_group_name_H-M   'P 1'
#
loop_
_entity.id
_entity.type
_entity.pdbx_description
1 polymer ?
#
loop_
_entity_poly.entity_id
_entity_poly.type
_entity_poly.pdbx_seq_one_letter_code
_entity_poly.pdbx_strand_id
1 'polypeptide(L)'
;YYSRGCDSKELFKRLKIADDQNFEKHLNKYNTIFINVQEFLSRTSDIYKLIDRIQRIILRDIQREYPGIDYFDKDDLSECMQDVYEETGIPFVMIIDEWDCIFREYKNDKEAQEKYLDFLRDILKDKRYIQLVYMTGILPIKKYGTHSALNMFSEYSMTNPRQLAQYVGFTEEEVQELCVKYRMNFEELKEWYDGYSFASVHSVYSPRSVIEAVLSGICDSYWNQTETFEALKIYIDMNFDGLKDEVLSMMVGERVAINTGGFTNDMVTFHS
;
A
#
# COMPACT_ATOMS: atom_id res chain seq x y z
N TYR A 1 1.18 16.00 -2.92
CA TYR A 1 0.13 16.44 -3.84
C TYR A 1 -1.08 17.00 -3.11
N TYR A 2 -1.65 16.26 -2.17
CA TYR A 2 -2.91 16.64 -1.50
C TYR A 2 -2.75 17.72 -0.43
N SER A 3 -1.61 17.79 0.27
CA SER A 3 -1.43 18.61 1.48
C SER A 3 -1.57 20.11 1.20
N ARG A 4 -2.51 20.77 1.90
CA ARG A 4 -2.77 22.20 1.78
C ARG A 4 -1.64 23.11 2.27
N GLY A 5 -0.77 22.61 3.12
CA GLY A 5 0.39 23.36 3.62
C GLY A 5 1.58 23.39 2.66
N CYS A 6 1.44 22.82 1.46
CA CYS A 6 2.52 22.70 0.48
C CYS A 6 2.24 23.56 -0.75
N ASP A 7 3.32 23.97 -1.43
CA ASP A 7 3.27 24.44 -2.81
C ASP A 7 4.05 23.43 -3.66
N SER A 8 3.32 22.46 -4.21
CA SER A 8 3.93 21.31 -4.90
C SER A 8 3.63 21.26 -6.40
N LYS A 9 3.01 22.27 -6.98
CA LYS A 9 2.62 22.28 -8.39
C LYS A 9 3.80 21.99 -9.33
N GLU A 10 4.95 22.61 -9.08
CA GLU A 10 6.14 22.44 -9.89
C GLU A 10 6.71 21.00 -9.85
N LEU A 11 6.51 20.27 -8.74
CA LEU A 11 6.94 18.89 -8.60
C LEU A 11 6.15 17.93 -9.52
N PHE A 12 4.87 18.25 -9.74
CA PHE A 12 3.95 17.38 -10.48
C PHE A 12 3.74 17.78 -11.95
N LYS A 13 4.14 19.00 -12.36
CA LYS A 13 3.85 19.54 -13.71
C LYS A 13 4.41 18.71 -14.88
N ARG A 14 5.40 17.85 -14.63
CA ARG A 14 6.01 16.97 -15.65
C ARG A 14 5.53 15.53 -15.55
N LEU A 15 4.62 15.24 -14.62
CA LEU A 15 4.07 13.91 -14.42
C LEU A 15 2.71 13.79 -15.10
N LYS A 16 2.33 12.60 -15.53
CA LYS A 16 1.06 12.30 -16.21
C LYS A 16 -0.18 12.85 -15.44
N ILE A 17 -0.11 12.97 -14.13
CA ILE A 17 -1.20 13.53 -13.32
C ILE A 17 -1.48 15.01 -13.64
N ALA A 18 -0.50 15.77 -14.16
CA ALA A 18 -0.70 17.18 -14.53
C ALA A 18 -1.65 17.33 -15.71
N ASP A 19 -1.82 16.31 -16.54
CA ASP A 19 -2.72 16.27 -17.66
C ASP A 19 -4.15 15.89 -17.29
N ASP A 20 -4.39 15.46 -16.02
CA ASP A 20 -5.73 15.12 -15.54
C ASP A 20 -6.58 16.39 -15.32
N GLN A 21 -7.81 16.38 -15.83
CA GLN A 21 -8.73 17.52 -15.71
C GLN A 21 -9.05 17.92 -14.25
N ASN A 22 -8.85 17.02 -13.28
CA ASN A 22 -9.06 17.26 -11.86
C ASN A 22 -7.77 17.63 -11.12
N PHE A 23 -6.63 17.77 -11.83
CA PHE A 23 -5.34 18.04 -11.20
C PHE A 23 -5.42 19.22 -10.22
N GLU A 24 -5.83 20.38 -10.71
CA GLU A 24 -5.93 21.62 -9.90
C GLU A 24 -7.00 21.52 -8.80
N LYS A 25 -8.04 20.70 -9.02
CA LYS A 25 -9.12 20.53 -8.05
C LYS A 25 -8.64 19.92 -6.73
N HIS A 26 -7.63 19.05 -6.81
CA HIS A 26 -7.14 18.28 -5.67
C HIS A 26 -5.76 18.69 -5.18
N LEU A 27 -5.01 19.46 -5.99
CA LEU A 27 -3.65 19.88 -5.65
C LEU A 27 -3.65 20.82 -4.44
N ASN A 28 -2.99 20.42 -3.38
CA ASN A 28 -2.79 21.21 -2.15
C ASN A 28 -4.10 21.71 -1.50
N LYS A 29 -5.13 20.87 -1.42
CA LYS A 29 -6.47 21.26 -0.96
C LYS A 29 -6.90 20.65 0.38
N TYR A 30 -6.20 19.63 0.87
CA TYR A 30 -6.68 18.80 1.97
C TYR A 30 -5.78 18.83 3.19
N ASN A 31 -6.37 18.57 4.35
CA ASN A 31 -5.60 18.14 5.51
C ASN A 31 -5.08 16.74 5.25
N THR A 32 -3.76 16.56 5.20
CA THR A 32 -3.17 15.27 4.83
C THR A 32 -2.45 14.65 6.02
N ILE A 33 -2.86 13.44 6.38
CA ILE A 33 -2.24 12.64 7.43
C ILE A 33 -1.57 11.43 6.79
N PHE A 34 -0.28 11.26 7.02
CA PHE A 34 0.49 10.09 6.60
C PHE A 34 0.91 9.26 7.82
N ILE A 35 0.59 7.96 7.80
CA ILE A 35 0.92 7.01 8.85
C ILE A 35 1.65 5.83 8.21
N ASN A 36 2.91 5.57 8.58
CA ASN A 36 3.57 4.29 8.34
C ASN A 36 3.46 3.45 9.61
N VAL A 37 2.58 2.45 9.59
CA VAL A 37 2.26 1.66 10.80
C VAL A 37 3.47 0.86 11.28
N GLN A 38 4.29 0.35 10.36
CA GLN A 38 5.53 -0.38 10.68
C GLN A 38 6.54 0.49 11.46
N GLU A 39 6.67 1.78 11.10
CA GLU A 39 7.54 2.70 11.83
C GLU A 39 7.07 2.91 13.28
N PHE A 40 5.77 3.02 13.48
CA PHE A 40 5.20 3.13 14.83
C PHE A 40 5.39 1.85 15.64
N LEU A 41 5.18 0.70 14.99
CA LEU A 41 5.32 -0.61 15.61
C LEU A 41 6.74 -0.86 16.09
N SER A 42 7.74 -0.51 15.31
CA SER A 42 9.17 -0.67 15.68
C SER A 42 9.58 0.06 16.96
N ARG A 43 8.79 1.05 17.39
CA ARG A 43 9.05 1.89 18.58
C ARG A 43 8.21 1.49 19.78
N THR A 44 7.38 0.48 19.67
CA THR A 44 6.47 0.02 20.74
C THR A 44 6.45 -1.49 20.80
N SER A 45 6.31 -2.05 21.99
CA SER A 45 6.22 -3.51 22.20
C SER A 45 4.79 -4.00 22.44
N ASP A 46 3.80 -3.12 22.26
CA ASP A 46 2.41 -3.35 22.68
C ASP A 46 1.47 -2.57 21.75
N ILE A 47 0.43 -3.25 21.26
CA ILE A 47 -0.55 -2.67 20.34
C ILE A 47 -1.31 -1.48 20.95
N TYR A 48 -1.61 -1.51 22.23
CA TYR A 48 -2.32 -0.40 22.88
C TYR A 48 -1.45 0.86 22.90
N LYS A 49 -0.16 0.71 23.19
CA LYS A 49 0.80 1.80 23.15
C LYS A 49 1.01 2.32 21.73
N LEU A 50 0.93 1.44 20.74
CA LEU A 50 1.01 1.82 19.34
C LEU A 50 -0.17 2.71 18.95
N ILE A 51 -1.40 2.28 19.24
CA ILE A 51 -2.62 3.04 18.93
C ILE A 51 -2.60 4.39 19.67
N ASP A 52 -2.35 4.37 20.96
CA ASP A 52 -2.22 5.59 21.78
C ASP A 52 -1.15 6.56 21.23
N ARG A 53 0.00 6.03 20.81
CA ARG A 53 1.07 6.84 20.22
C ARG A 53 0.65 7.47 18.88
N ILE A 54 0.00 6.71 17.99
CA ILE A 54 -0.53 7.24 16.72
C ILE A 54 -1.52 8.37 17.03
N GLN A 55 -2.50 8.14 17.88
CA GLN A 55 -3.52 9.12 18.24
C GLN A 55 -2.89 10.39 18.81
N ARG A 56 -2.01 10.28 19.80
CA ARG A 56 -1.36 11.44 20.44
C ARG A 56 -0.50 12.27 19.47
N ILE A 57 0.17 11.64 18.52
CA ILE A 57 0.96 12.39 17.55
C ILE A 57 0.04 13.16 16.61
N ILE A 58 -1.01 12.53 16.09
CA ILE A 58 -1.95 13.19 15.20
C ILE A 58 -2.71 14.30 15.93
N LEU A 59 -3.22 14.04 17.14
CA LEU A 59 -3.88 15.05 17.98
C LEU A 59 -3.01 16.27 18.21
N ARG A 60 -1.76 16.04 18.61
CA ARG A 60 -0.79 17.12 18.81
C ARG A 60 -0.60 17.96 17.54
N ASP A 61 -0.48 17.30 16.39
CA ASP A 61 -0.21 18.00 15.14
C ASP A 61 -1.48 18.76 14.64
N ILE A 62 -2.67 18.19 14.81
CA ILE A 62 -3.95 18.86 14.55
C ILE A 62 -4.10 20.11 15.43
N GLN A 63 -3.91 19.98 16.75
CA GLN A 63 -4.09 21.10 17.69
C GLN A 63 -3.04 22.20 17.49
N ARG A 64 -1.85 21.88 17.00
CA ARG A 64 -0.84 22.87 16.61
C ARG A 64 -1.19 23.61 15.34
N GLU A 65 -1.73 22.90 14.35
CA GLU A 65 -2.15 23.51 13.09
C GLU A 65 -3.40 24.39 13.26
N TYR A 66 -4.28 24.03 14.20
CA TYR A 66 -5.55 24.69 14.44
C TYR A 66 -5.74 25.11 15.91
N PRO A 67 -4.88 26.00 16.43
CA PRO A 67 -4.89 26.37 17.87
C PRO A 67 -6.12 27.18 18.29
N GLY A 68 -6.89 27.70 17.32
CA GLY A 68 -8.07 28.55 17.59
C GLY A 68 -9.39 27.79 17.64
N ILE A 69 -9.40 26.49 17.38
CA ILE A 69 -10.62 25.68 17.40
C ILE A 69 -10.99 25.33 18.86
N ASP A 70 -12.28 25.48 19.19
CA ASP A 70 -12.84 25.03 20.46
C ASP A 70 -13.24 23.56 20.31
N TYR A 71 -12.30 22.67 20.64
CA TYR A 71 -12.49 21.23 20.52
C TYR A 71 -13.44 20.70 21.58
N PHE A 72 -14.42 19.90 21.17
CA PHE A 72 -15.37 19.22 22.06
C PHE A 72 -14.64 18.26 23.02
N ASP A 73 -13.77 17.40 22.48
CA ASP A 73 -12.87 16.55 23.24
C ASP A 73 -11.46 16.58 22.63
N LYS A 74 -10.50 17.17 23.35
CA LYS A 74 -9.11 17.32 22.89
C LYS A 74 -8.32 16.02 22.86
N ASP A 75 -8.81 15.01 23.54
CA ASP A 75 -8.15 13.71 23.67
C ASP A 75 -8.76 12.66 22.71
N ASP A 76 -9.89 12.96 22.07
CA ASP A 76 -10.50 12.10 21.05
C ASP A 76 -10.13 12.55 19.63
N LEU A 77 -9.48 11.64 18.88
CA LEU A 77 -9.01 11.93 17.53
C LEU A 77 -10.14 12.15 16.53
N SER A 78 -11.19 11.34 16.62
CA SER A 78 -12.35 11.43 15.71
C SER A 78 -13.10 12.74 15.91
N GLU A 79 -13.33 13.13 17.18
CA GLU A 79 -13.97 14.40 17.52
C GLU A 79 -13.11 15.59 17.07
N CYS A 80 -11.80 15.58 17.34
CA CYS A 80 -10.91 16.65 16.88
C CYS A 80 -10.90 16.80 15.35
N MET A 81 -10.93 15.72 14.59
CA MET A 81 -10.99 15.77 13.13
C MET A 81 -12.35 16.31 12.65
N GLN A 82 -13.43 15.96 13.34
CA GLN A 82 -14.77 16.47 13.06
C GLN A 82 -14.85 17.97 13.29
N ASP A 83 -14.37 18.46 14.45
CA ASP A 83 -14.37 19.88 14.79
C ASP A 83 -13.55 20.70 13.78
N VAL A 84 -12.37 20.21 13.37
CA VAL A 84 -11.57 20.86 12.32
C VAL A 84 -12.35 20.95 11.01
N TYR A 85 -13.03 19.88 10.63
CA TYR A 85 -13.81 19.86 9.39
C TYR A 85 -15.01 20.80 9.46
N GLU A 86 -15.72 20.86 10.57
CA GLU A 86 -16.88 21.74 10.75
C GLU A 86 -16.49 23.22 10.71
N GLU A 87 -15.38 23.59 11.35
CA GLU A 87 -14.89 24.96 11.37
C GLU A 87 -14.26 25.40 10.04
N THR A 88 -13.57 24.51 9.33
CA THR A 88 -12.79 24.89 8.15
C THR A 88 -13.43 24.51 6.82
N GLY A 89 -14.34 23.54 6.81
CA GLY A 89 -14.86 22.92 5.60
C GLY A 89 -13.82 22.10 4.82
N ILE A 90 -12.60 21.91 5.36
CA ILE A 90 -11.49 21.24 4.68
C ILE A 90 -11.39 19.78 5.16
N PRO A 91 -11.72 18.80 4.31
CA PRO A 91 -11.67 17.40 4.69
C PRO A 91 -10.24 16.85 4.75
N PHE A 92 -10.13 15.64 5.29
CA PHE A 92 -8.87 14.93 5.44
C PHE A 92 -8.65 13.92 4.32
N VAL A 93 -7.40 13.82 3.88
CA VAL A 93 -6.85 12.71 3.09
C VAL A 93 -5.91 11.93 4.00
N MET A 94 -6.20 10.65 4.20
CA MET A 94 -5.36 9.77 5.01
C MET A 94 -4.61 8.79 4.11
N ILE A 95 -3.30 8.69 4.30
CA ILE A 95 -2.42 7.72 3.64
C ILE A 95 -1.85 6.83 4.73
N ILE A 96 -2.19 5.54 4.69
CA ILE A 96 -1.79 4.56 5.70
C ILE A 96 -0.96 3.49 5.01
N ASP A 97 0.34 3.50 5.27
CA ASP A 97 1.28 2.55 4.71
C ASP A 97 1.57 1.41 5.69
N GLU A 98 1.79 0.21 5.16
CA GLU A 98 2.02 -1.02 5.94
C GLU A 98 0.89 -1.28 6.96
N TRP A 99 -0.37 -1.02 6.55
CA TRP A 99 -1.54 -1.14 7.44
C TRP A 99 -1.64 -2.53 8.09
N ASP A 100 -1.16 -3.55 7.43
CA ASP A 100 -1.29 -4.96 7.78
C ASP A 100 -0.14 -5.50 8.64
N CYS A 101 0.85 -4.68 8.98
CA CYS A 101 2.01 -5.14 9.77
C CYS A 101 1.60 -5.74 11.12
N ILE A 102 0.50 -5.28 11.73
CA ILE A 102 -0.05 -5.85 12.97
C ILE A 102 -0.39 -7.32 12.79
N PHE A 103 -0.98 -7.70 11.66
CA PHE A 103 -1.37 -9.09 11.38
C PHE A 103 -0.16 -9.98 11.08
N ARG A 104 0.91 -9.40 10.57
CA ARG A 104 2.18 -10.10 10.32
C ARG A 104 2.99 -10.33 11.61
N GLU A 105 3.03 -9.34 12.49
CA GLU A 105 3.81 -9.38 13.74
C GLU A 105 3.05 -10.04 14.89
N TYR A 106 1.76 -9.73 15.04
CA TYR A 106 0.90 -10.29 16.11
C TYR A 106 -0.03 -11.39 15.57
N LYS A 107 0.53 -12.39 14.86
CA LYS A 107 -0.23 -13.44 14.15
C LYS A 107 -1.26 -14.16 15.02
N ASN A 108 -0.90 -14.43 16.27
CA ASN A 108 -1.71 -15.21 17.21
C ASN A 108 -2.49 -14.36 18.21
N ASP A 109 -2.30 -13.05 18.20
CA ASP A 109 -2.96 -12.13 19.12
C ASP A 109 -4.20 -11.50 18.47
N LYS A 110 -5.31 -12.24 18.52
CA LYS A 110 -6.59 -11.79 17.94
C LYS A 110 -7.12 -10.54 18.61
N GLU A 111 -6.90 -10.38 19.91
CA GLU A 111 -7.35 -9.20 20.63
C GLU A 111 -6.64 -7.95 20.15
N ALA A 112 -5.32 -8.00 19.95
CA ALA A 112 -4.54 -6.91 19.38
C ALA A 112 -5.02 -6.56 17.96
N GLN A 113 -5.27 -7.58 17.12
CA GLN A 113 -5.79 -7.38 15.77
C GLN A 113 -7.18 -6.72 15.77
N GLU A 114 -8.09 -7.16 16.61
CA GLU A 114 -9.43 -6.58 16.74
C GLU A 114 -9.37 -5.13 17.22
N LYS A 115 -8.56 -4.81 18.22
CA LYS A 115 -8.37 -3.45 18.72
C LYS A 115 -7.84 -2.50 17.64
N TYR A 116 -6.91 -2.97 16.83
CA TYR A 116 -6.40 -2.17 15.73
C TYR A 116 -7.46 -1.93 14.64
N LEU A 117 -8.25 -2.95 14.29
CA LEU A 117 -9.35 -2.80 13.34
C LEU A 117 -10.44 -1.86 13.88
N ASP A 118 -10.74 -1.93 15.18
CA ASP A 118 -11.70 -1.04 15.83
C ASP A 118 -11.22 0.42 15.78
N PHE A 119 -9.94 0.65 16.05
CA PHE A 119 -9.33 1.97 15.90
C PHE A 119 -9.45 2.52 14.46
N LEU A 120 -9.08 1.72 13.45
CA LEU A 120 -9.22 2.15 12.06
C LEU A 120 -10.68 2.40 11.68
N ARG A 121 -11.59 1.55 12.13
CA ARG A 121 -13.03 1.74 11.88
C ARG A 121 -13.54 3.01 12.50
N ASP A 122 -13.15 3.31 13.73
CA ASP A 122 -13.61 4.50 14.45
C ASP A 122 -13.20 5.80 13.74
N ILE A 123 -11.99 5.90 13.27
CA ILE A 123 -11.50 7.13 12.62
C ILE A 123 -11.86 7.25 11.13
N LEU A 124 -12.25 6.15 10.45
CA LEU A 124 -12.42 6.14 8.99
C LEU A 124 -13.83 5.87 8.52
N LYS A 125 -14.61 5.04 9.25
CA LYS A 125 -15.88 4.55 8.73
C LYS A 125 -17.00 5.59 8.88
N ASP A 126 -17.67 5.89 7.77
CA ASP A 126 -18.85 6.76 7.71
C ASP A 126 -18.59 8.19 8.25
N LYS A 127 -17.33 8.66 8.16
CA LYS A 127 -16.91 9.97 8.66
C LYS A 127 -17.01 11.04 7.57
N ARG A 128 -17.73 12.13 7.85
CA ARG A 128 -17.92 13.24 6.90
C ARG A 128 -16.65 14.04 6.65
N TYR A 129 -15.72 14.02 7.57
CA TYR A 129 -14.43 14.69 7.44
C TYR A 129 -13.43 13.95 6.55
N ILE A 130 -13.73 12.74 6.10
CA ILE A 130 -12.84 11.96 5.22
C ILE A 130 -13.19 12.22 3.74
N GLN A 131 -12.20 12.68 2.98
CA GLN A 131 -12.28 12.80 1.52
C GLN A 131 -11.76 11.53 0.82
N LEU A 132 -10.62 11.01 1.30
CA LEU A 132 -9.96 9.83 0.74
C LEU A 132 -9.16 9.13 1.83
N VAL A 133 -9.21 7.81 1.83
CA VAL A 133 -8.23 6.97 2.54
C VAL A 133 -7.55 6.08 1.52
N TYR A 134 -6.22 6.14 1.48
CA TYR A 134 -5.38 5.26 0.67
C TYR A 134 -4.53 4.40 1.59
N MET A 135 -4.76 3.09 1.54
CA MET A 135 -4.04 2.12 2.38
C MET A 135 -3.21 1.19 1.51
N THR A 136 -1.97 0.94 1.92
CA THR A 136 -1.06 0.00 1.29
C THR A 136 -0.62 -1.08 2.28
N GLY A 137 -0.42 -2.29 1.78
CA GLY A 137 0.03 -3.44 2.57
C GLY A 137 0.17 -4.69 1.71
N ILE A 138 0.60 -5.78 2.30
CA ILE A 138 0.83 -7.06 1.63
C ILE A 138 -0.42 -7.95 1.74
N LEU A 139 -1.11 -7.90 2.89
CA LEU A 139 -2.24 -8.76 3.17
C LEU A 139 -3.58 -8.16 2.69
N PRO A 140 -4.49 -8.98 2.16
CA PRO A 140 -5.82 -8.51 1.75
C PRO A 140 -6.68 -8.15 2.96
N ILE A 141 -7.46 -7.08 2.86
CA ILE A 141 -8.36 -6.60 3.93
C ILE A 141 -9.44 -7.63 4.29
N LYS A 142 -9.94 -8.38 3.31
CA LYS A 142 -11.15 -9.20 3.45
C LYS A 142 -11.06 -10.36 4.44
N LYS A 143 -9.87 -10.72 4.91
CA LYS A 143 -9.64 -11.93 5.72
C LYS A 143 -9.51 -11.68 7.21
N TYR A 144 -9.37 -10.44 7.62
CA TYR A 144 -9.19 -10.09 9.01
C TYR A 144 -10.47 -9.49 9.57
N GLY A 145 -11.14 -10.29 10.39
CA GLY A 145 -12.33 -9.91 11.13
C GLY A 145 -13.59 -10.66 10.71
N THR A 146 -14.24 -11.27 11.68
CA THR A 146 -15.57 -11.91 11.58
C THR A 146 -16.66 -10.88 11.30
N HIS A 147 -16.36 -9.59 11.38
CA HIS A 147 -17.25 -8.48 11.11
C HIS A 147 -16.56 -7.47 10.20
N SER A 148 -17.24 -7.08 9.16
CA SER A 148 -16.97 -6.08 8.14
C SER A 148 -16.35 -4.74 8.60
N ALA A 149 -15.32 -4.78 9.46
CA ALA A 149 -14.73 -3.58 10.07
C ALA A 149 -14.26 -2.57 9.01
N LEU A 150 -13.68 -3.08 7.91
CA LEU A 150 -13.11 -2.28 6.83
C LEU A 150 -13.79 -2.54 5.46
N ASN A 151 -15.08 -2.84 5.45
CA ASN A 151 -15.84 -3.12 4.21
C ASN A 151 -16.05 -1.89 3.32
N MET A 152 -15.68 -0.69 3.77
CA MET A 152 -15.76 0.55 3.01
C MET A 152 -14.65 0.70 1.96
N PHE A 153 -13.63 -0.17 1.97
CA PHE A 153 -12.54 -0.08 1.01
C PHE A 153 -12.80 -0.87 -0.27
N SER A 154 -12.38 -0.29 -1.40
CA SER A 154 -12.18 -1.02 -2.65
C SER A 154 -10.76 -1.56 -2.67
N GLU A 155 -10.63 -2.88 -2.77
CA GLU A 155 -9.34 -3.55 -2.79
C GLU A 155 -8.82 -3.70 -4.22
N TYR A 156 -7.52 -3.40 -4.38
CA TYR A 156 -6.74 -3.59 -5.60
C TYR A 156 -5.53 -4.44 -5.26
N SER A 157 -5.25 -5.45 -6.05
CA SER A 157 -4.11 -6.35 -5.84
C SER A 157 -3.35 -6.59 -7.14
N MET A 158 -2.15 -7.15 -7.06
CA MET A 158 -1.38 -7.56 -8.24
C MET A 158 -2.09 -8.61 -9.08
N THR A 159 -3.00 -9.40 -8.50
CA THR A 159 -3.83 -10.36 -9.25
C THR A 159 -5.10 -9.73 -9.82
N ASN A 160 -5.52 -8.57 -9.32
CA ASN A 160 -6.70 -7.85 -9.78
C ASN A 160 -6.54 -6.32 -9.61
N PRO A 161 -5.65 -5.69 -10.38
CA PRO A 161 -5.39 -4.25 -10.27
C PRO A 161 -6.47 -3.37 -10.90
N ARG A 162 -7.41 -3.96 -11.66
CA ARG A 162 -8.50 -3.24 -12.36
C ARG A 162 -7.97 -2.03 -13.14
N GLN A 163 -8.56 -0.83 -12.94
CA GLN A 163 -8.13 0.41 -13.58
C GLN A 163 -6.76 0.93 -13.14
N LEU A 164 -6.17 0.38 -12.09
CA LEU A 164 -4.85 0.77 -11.62
C LEU A 164 -3.71 -0.05 -12.24
N ALA A 165 -4.01 -0.96 -13.18
CA ALA A 165 -3.02 -1.86 -13.78
C ALA A 165 -1.77 -1.13 -14.31
N GLN A 166 -1.95 0.01 -14.97
CA GLN A 166 -0.85 0.82 -15.50
C GLN A 166 -0.01 1.56 -14.44
N TYR A 167 -0.42 1.52 -13.17
CA TYR A 167 0.25 2.23 -12.07
C TYR A 167 0.90 1.31 -11.04
N VAL A 168 0.75 -0.01 -11.19
CA VAL A 168 1.32 -0.99 -10.24
C VAL A 168 2.74 -1.41 -10.59
N GLY A 169 3.26 -0.96 -11.74
CA GLY A 169 4.62 -1.18 -12.21
C GLY A 169 4.95 -0.22 -13.34
N PHE A 170 6.09 -0.40 -14.00
CA PHE A 170 6.40 0.32 -15.23
C PHE A 170 5.70 -0.32 -16.42
N THR A 171 5.13 0.50 -17.31
CA THR A 171 4.64 0.03 -18.61
C THR A 171 5.81 -0.19 -19.57
N GLU A 172 5.55 -0.88 -20.69
CA GLU A 172 6.57 -1.15 -21.70
C GLU A 172 7.16 0.16 -22.27
N GLU A 173 6.32 1.16 -22.52
CA GLU A 173 6.75 2.46 -23.01
C GLU A 173 7.66 3.18 -22.01
N GLU A 174 7.33 3.17 -20.74
CA GLU A 174 8.14 3.77 -19.68
C GLU A 174 9.50 3.09 -19.56
N VAL A 175 9.54 1.76 -19.70
CA VAL A 175 10.81 1.00 -19.70
C VAL A 175 11.64 1.32 -20.93
N GLN A 176 11.03 1.45 -22.13
CA GLN A 176 11.74 1.85 -23.34
C GLN A 176 12.36 3.24 -23.18
N GLU A 177 11.62 4.21 -22.63
CA GLU A 177 12.14 5.54 -22.34
C GLU A 177 13.34 5.51 -21.37
N LEU A 178 13.25 4.69 -20.30
CA LEU A 178 14.34 4.49 -19.37
C LEU A 178 15.57 3.87 -20.06
N CYS A 179 15.38 2.85 -20.91
CA CYS A 179 16.46 2.22 -21.67
C CYS A 179 17.17 3.21 -22.57
N VAL A 180 16.43 4.07 -23.29
CA VAL A 180 17.02 5.13 -24.12
C VAL A 180 17.83 6.11 -23.25
N LYS A 181 17.25 6.57 -22.15
CA LYS A 181 17.87 7.55 -21.25
C LYS A 181 19.17 7.05 -20.62
N TYR A 182 19.18 5.78 -20.20
CA TYR A 182 20.30 5.17 -19.45
C TYR A 182 21.18 4.25 -20.32
N ARG A 183 20.92 4.17 -21.64
CA ARG A 183 21.67 3.39 -22.62
C ARG A 183 21.67 1.88 -22.31
N MET A 184 20.55 1.36 -21.86
CA MET A 184 20.32 -0.06 -21.63
C MET A 184 19.75 -0.75 -22.87
N ASN A 185 19.99 -2.05 -23.01
CA ASN A 185 19.33 -2.85 -24.03
C ASN A 185 17.90 -3.20 -23.58
N PHE A 186 16.90 -2.72 -24.34
CA PHE A 186 15.50 -2.96 -24.01
C PHE A 186 15.12 -4.45 -24.09
N GLU A 187 15.58 -5.18 -25.13
CA GLU A 187 15.24 -6.60 -25.30
C GLU A 187 15.78 -7.46 -24.14
N GLU A 188 16.99 -7.16 -23.70
CA GLU A 188 17.57 -7.81 -22.53
C GLU A 188 16.78 -7.53 -21.25
N LEU A 189 16.42 -6.26 -21.01
CA LEU A 189 15.65 -5.85 -19.84
C LEU A 189 14.24 -6.45 -19.86
N LYS A 190 13.64 -6.55 -21.05
CA LYS A 190 12.35 -7.22 -21.27
C LYS A 190 12.44 -8.70 -20.93
N GLU A 191 13.44 -9.42 -21.41
CA GLU A 191 13.65 -10.84 -21.11
C GLU A 191 13.79 -11.10 -19.60
N TRP A 192 14.44 -10.19 -18.88
CA TRP A 192 14.65 -10.34 -17.44
C TRP A 192 13.45 -9.97 -16.58
N TYR A 193 12.67 -8.94 -16.96
CA TYR A 193 11.73 -8.29 -16.01
C TYR A 193 10.29 -8.15 -16.50
N ASP A 194 9.98 -8.50 -17.75
CA ASP A 194 8.59 -8.55 -18.20
C ASP A 194 7.90 -9.76 -17.61
N GLY A 195 7.01 -9.54 -16.64
CA GLY A 195 6.41 -10.65 -15.89
C GLY A 195 4.93 -10.54 -15.61
N TYR A 196 4.32 -9.37 -15.80
CA TYR A 196 2.91 -9.18 -15.49
C TYR A 196 2.12 -8.76 -16.72
N SER A 197 0.97 -9.42 -16.94
CA SER A 197 0.04 -9.06 -18.00
C SER A 197 -1.38 -9.01 -17.44
N PHE A 198 -2.04 -7.89 -17.63
CA PHE A 198 -3.41 -7.65 -17.18
C PHE A 198 -4.35 -7.46 -18.37
N ALA A 199 -5.66 -7.53 -18.14
CA ALA A 199 -6.66 -7.42 -19.23
C ALA A 199 -6.53 -6.08 -20.02
N SER A 200 -6.14 -5.00 -19.35
CA SER A 200 -6.05 -3.66 -19.94
C SER A 200 -4.63 -3.20 -20.28
N VAL A 201 -3.61 -3.85 -19.73
CA VAL A 201 -2.20 -3.48 -19.89
C VAL A 201 -1.37 -4.74 -20.01
N HIS A 202 -0.64 -4.88 -21.09
CA HIS A 202 0.32 -5.96 -21.28
C HIS A 202 1.71 -5.46 -20.91
N SER A 203 2.58 -6.36 -20.46
CA SER A 203 3.97 -6.06 -20.14
C SER A 203 4.10 -4.98 -19.06
N VAL A 204 3.81 -5.37 -17.81
CA VAL A 204 4.08 -4.54 -16.62
C VAL A 204 5.30 -5.10 -15.90
N TYR A 205 6.27 -4.23 -15.71
CA TYR A 205 7.60 -4.56 -15.18
C TYR A 205 7.71 -4.23 -13.70
N SER A 206 8.45 -5.06 -12.95
CA SER A 206 8.76 -4.79 -11.55
C SER A 206 9.56 -3.49 -11.40
N PRO A 207 9.06 -2.48 -10.67
CA PRO A 207 9.76 -1.19 -10.52
C PRO A 207 11.15 -1.36 -9.89
N ARG A 208 11.26 -2.19 -8.85
CA ARG A 208 12.54 -2.41 -8.17
C ARG A 208 13.58 -2.99 -9.13
N SER A 209 13.23 -4.07 -9.83
CA SER A 209 14.17 -4.74 -10.74
C SER A 209 14.62 -3.82 -11.88
N VAL A 210 13.70 -3.07 -12.47
CA VAL A 210 14.01 -2.11 -13.54
C VAL A 210 14.94 -1.01 -13.03
N ILE A 211 14.66 -0.41 -11.87
CA ILE A 211 15.48 0.67 -11.32
C ILE A 211 16.87 0.17 -10.94
N GLU A 212 16.99 -0.98 -10.29
CA GLU A 212 18.30 -1.54 -9.93
C GLU A 212 19.14 -1.86 -11.20
N ALA A 213 18.53 -2.44 -12.24
CA ALA A 213 19.21 -2.68 -13.50
C ALA A 213 19.68 -1.37 -14.17
N VAL A 214 18.83 -0.37 -14.21
CA VAL A 214 19.14 0.93 -14.81
C VAL A 214 20.25 1.65 -14.04
N LEU A 215 20.28 1.58 -12.72
CA LEU A 215 21.30 2.20 -11.87
C LEU A 215 22.65 1.47 -11.93
N SER A 216 22.61 0.14 -11.95
CA SER A 216 23.83 -0.70 -12.01
C SER A 216 24.40 -0.85 -13.43
N GLY A 217 23.54 -0.67 -14.45
CA GLY A 217 23.88 -0.98 -15.85
C GLY A 217 23.91 -2.48 -16.17
N ILE A 218 23.37 -3.35 -15.30
CA ILE A 218 23.41 -4.80 -15.42
C ILE A 218 22.02 -5.37 -15.14
N CYS A 219 21.56 -6.30 -15.97
CA CYS A 219 20.39 -7.11 -15.67
C CYS A 219 20.78 -8.29 -14.77
N ASP A 220 20.09 -8.43 -13.64
CA ASP A 220 20.32 -9.49 -12.66
C ASP A 220 19.03 -9.79 -11.87
N SER A 221 19.04 -10.83 -11.04
CA SER A 221 17.92 -11.23 -10.19
C SER A 221 17.85 -10.38 -8.92
N TYR A 222 17.20 -9.22 -8.99
CA TYR A 222 17.10 -8.29 -7.87
C TYR A 222 15.95 -8.60 -6.88
N TRP A 223 14.96 -9.40 -7.26
CA TRP A 223 13.84 -9.73 -6.39
C TRP A 223 14.18 -10.78 -5.32
N ASN A 224 15.18 -11.62 -5.55
CA ASN A 224 15.62 -12.65 -4.60
C ASN A 224 16.29 -12.09 -3.34
N GLN A 225 16.57 -10.79 -3.32
CA GLN A 225 17.12 -10.08 -2.15
C GLN A 225 16.02 -9.48 -1.27
N THR A 226 14.77 -9.90 -1.44
CA THR A 226 13.63 -9.40 -0.68
C THR A 226 13.23 -10.35 0.43
N GLU A 227 12.67 -9.82 1.52
CA GLU A 227 12.07 -10.63 2.60
C GLU A 227 11.01 -11.61 2.08
N THR A 228 10.27 -11.22 1.04
CA THR A 228 9.28 -12.07 0.38
C THR A 228 9.91 -13.32 -0.23
N PHE A 229 11.08 -13.20 -0.84
CA PHE A 229 11.79 -14.35 -1.40
C PHE A 229 12.20 -15.35 -0.30
N GLU A 230 12.78 -14.89 0.79
CA GLU A 230 13.19 -15.74 1.91
C GLU A 230 11.98 -16.45 2.54
N ALA A 231 10.85 -15.77 2.66
CA ALA A 231 9.62 -16.38 3.15
C ALA A 231 9.08 -17.47 2.20
N LEU A 232 9.13 -17.26 0.89
CA LEU A 232 8.66 -18.23 -0.12
C LEU A 232 9.60 -19.43 -0.27
N LYS A 233 10.91 -19.24 -0.12
CA LYS A 233 11.92 -20.30 -0.28
C LYS A 233 11.63 -21.52 0.58
N ILE A 234 11.22 -21.32 1.83
CA ILE A 234 10.90 -22.39 2.77
C ILE A 234 9.79 -23.29 2.19
N TYR A 235 8.73 -22.71 1.62
CA TYR A 235 7.61 -23.47 1.05
C TYR A 235 7.99 -24.22 -0.22
N ILE A 236 8.81 -23.60 -1.07
CA ILE A 236 9.32 -24.23 -2.30
C ILE A 236 10.23 -25.41 -1.94
N ASP A 237 11.14 -25.23 -0.97
CA ASP A 237 12.06 -26.27 -0.53
C ASP A 237 11.33 -27.46 0.09
N MET A 238 10.25 -27.22 0.81
CA MET A 238 9.42 -28.27 1.43
C MET A 238 8.46 -28.96 0.45
N ASN A 239 8.33 -28.48 -0.80
CA ASN A 239 7.33 -28.90 -1.78
C ASN A 239 5.89 -28.92 -1.19
N PHE A 240 5.56 -27.89 -0.46
CA PHE A 240 4.31 -27.82 0.26
C PHE A 240 3.12 -27.82 -0.72
N ASP A 241 2.22 -28.79 -0.57
CA ASP A 241 1.03 -29.00 -1.41
C ASP A 241 1.34 -29.04 -2.94
N GLY A 242 2.52 -29.54 -3.32
CA GLY A 242 2.94 -29.61 -4.72
C GLY A 242 3.47 -28.30 -5.30
N LEU A 243 3.64 -27.25 -4.51
CA LEU A 243 4.10 -25.93 -4.96
C LEU A 243 5.39 -25.99 -5.79
N LYS A 244 6.36 -26.82 -5.39
CA LYS A 244 7.60 -26.98 -6.12
C LYS A 244 7.38 -27.58 -7.52
N ASP A 245 6.50 -28.56 -7.63
CA ASP A 245 6.19 -29.21 -8.89
C ASP A 245 5.47 -28.25 -9.83
N GLU A 246 4.56 -27.43 -9.33
CA GLU A 246 3.90 -26.36 -10.08
C GLU A 246 4.88 -25.30 -10.56
N VAL A 247 5.81 -24.86 -9.70
CA VAL A 247 6.89 -23.93 -10.09
C VAL A 247 7.76 -24.53 -11.17
N LEU A 248 8.13 -25.83 -11.07
CA LEU A 248 8.91 -26.53 -12.12
C LEU A 248 8.15 -26.61 -13.43
N SER A 249 6.84 -26.91 -13.41
CA SER A 249 5.97 -26.87 -14.59
C SER A 249 5.95 -25.49 -15.26
N MET A 250 5.82 -24.41 -14.46
CA MET A 250 5.90 -23.05 -15.00
C MET A 250 7.27 -22.73 -15.61
N MET A 251 8.37 -23.23 -15.02
CA MET A 251 9.72 -23.02 -15.57
C MET A 251 9.95 -23.68 -16.93
N VAL A 252 9.23 -24.76 -17.23
CA VAL A 252 9.28 -25.40 -18.58
C VAL A 252 8.20 -24.84 -19.54
N GLY A 253 7.53 -23.75 -19.14
CA GLY A 253 6.55 -23.04 -19.98
C GLY A 253 5.13 -23.59 -19.92
N GLU A 254 4.83 -24.49 -18.99
CA GLU A 254 3.47 -24.98 -18.78
C GLU A 254 2.61 -23.90 -18.06
N ARG A 255 1.32 -23.92 -18.36
CA ARG A 255 0.36 -23.03 -17.68
C ARG A 255 -0.22 -23.73 -16.46
N VAL A 256 -0.01 -23.16 -15.30
CA VAL A 256 -0.60 -23.62 -14.04
C VAL A 256 -1.76 -22.71 -13.65
N ALA A 257 -2.92 -23.31 -13.39
CA ALA A 257 -4.11 -22.57 -12.96
C ALA A 257 -4.08 -22.40 -11.43
N ILE A 258 -3.96 -21.15 -10.97
CA ILE A 258 -3.92 -20.84 -9.54
C ILE A 258 -5.26 -20.21 -9.12
N ASN A 259 -5.86 -20.74 -8.04
CA ASN A 259 -7.03 -20.11 -7.44
C ASN A 259 -6.60 -18.96 -6.51
N THR A 260 -6.55 -17.75 -7.03
CA THR A 260 -6.17 -16.55 -6.26
C THR A 260 -7.26 -16.07 -5.30
N GLY A 261 -8.51 -16.54 -5.45
CA GLY A 261 -9.64 -16.13 -4.61
C GLY A 261 -9.57 -16.65 -3.18
N GLY A 262 -8.85 -17.75 -2.97
CA GLY A 262 -8.59 -18.35 -1.66
C GLY A 262 -7.22 -17.98 -1.07
N PHE A 263 -6.36 -17.27 -1.83
CA PHE A 263 -5.00 -16.99 -1.42
C PHE A 263 -4.95 -16.12 -0.14
N THR A 264 -4.34 -16.66 0.89
CA THR A 264 -4.00 -15.93 2.13
C THR A 264 -2.48 -15.92 2.22
N ASN A 265 -1.86 -14.75 2.39
CA ASN A 265 -0.45 -14.66 2.74
C ASN A 265 -0.17 -15.12 4.18
N ASP A 266 -1.10 -15.85 4.77
CA ASP A 266 -1.02 -16.30 6.15
C ASP A 266 -0.46 -17.71 6.22
N MET A 267 0.73 -17.83 6.83
CA MET A 267 1.41 -19.10 7.05
C MET A 267 0.57 -20.12 7.88
N VAL A 268 -0.39 -19.64 8.65
CA VAL A 268 -1.23 -20.51 9.54
C VAL A 268 -2.28 -21.26 8.73
N THR A 269 -2.75 -20.74 7.61
CA THR A 269 -3.77 -21.38 6.78
C THR A 269 -3.22 -22.43 5.81
N PHE A 270 -1.91 -22.55 5.66
CA PHE A 270 -1.28 -23.65 4.90
C PHE A 270 -1.34 -25.01 5.59
N HIS A 271 -1.84 -25.09 6.82
CA HIS A 271 -1.93 -26.33 7.62
C HIS A 271 -3.34 -26.93 7.72
N SER A 272 -4.32 -26.42 6.98
CA SER A 272 -5.70 -26.93 7.05
C SER A 272 -6.19 -27.59 5.77
#